data_8aa22328c4d0ae7e7310e00c5870ac14
#
_entry.id   8aa22328c4d0ae7e7310e00c5870ac14
#
_cell.length_a   1.000
_cell.length_b   1.000
_cell.length_c   1.000
_cell.angle_alpha   90.00
_cell.angle_beta   90.00
_cell.angle_gamma   90.00
#
_symmetry.space_group_name_H-M   'P 1'
#
loop_
_entity.id
_entity.type
_entity.pdbx_description
1 polymer ?
#
loop_
_entity_poly.entity_id
_entity_poly.type
_entity_poly.pdbx_seq_one_letter_code
_entity_poly.pdbx_strand_id
1 'polypeptide(L)'
;MNPPGPFEHGGNIHAVARLTGAAPGQLLDYSANINPLGLSVAVRDAVRTALDDIIHYPDAAAAALKSAISRRYGVQPALITCGNGAAELLYVLCQVRRPRRVLLAAPTFSEYERAARAAGAAVSYFPLTAEDGFRLDPDAFAARLAGVDIAFLCNPNNPTGCLIRRGEAETVIAAAARAGAWVVVDESFLDFLPDAADHTCRPLLAAYSNLIILQSLTKFYAIPGLRLGFLLADPAVGDILDRAKDPWNVNTLAQAAGVAALGDDAYRAASVAAVAAAREELVSGLAALPGVHPFPACANFVLARLAGTTAPVLRQAMLRDGILIRDCSNYPELSPAYIRLAVKLPDQNAALLAALGKNLKDGNP
;
A
#
# COMPACT_ATOMS: atom_id res chain seq x y z
N MET A 1 -13.41 -21.15 6.86
CA MET A 1 -11.97 -20.84 6.61
C MET A 1 -11.34 -20.49 7.95
N ASN A 2 -10.09 -20.87 8.17
CA ASN A 2 -9.35 -20.44 9.32
C ASN A 2 -9.16 -18.90 9.29
N PRO A 3 -8.97 -18.25 10.44
CA PRO A 3 -8.57 -16.84 10.48
C PRO A 3 -7.28 -16.63 9.66
N PRO A 4 -7.07 -15.42 9.10
CA PRO A 4 -5.88 -15.16 8.30
C PRO A 4 -4.61 -15.39 9.13
N GLY A 5 -3.59 -15.98 8.50
CA GLY A 5 -2.27 -16.08 9.13
C GLY A 5 -1.65 -14.69 9.36
N PRO A 6 -0.64 -14.56 10.23
CA PRO A 6 -0.11 -13.28 10.68
C PRO A 6 0.39 -12.38 9.53
N PHE A 7 0.76 -12.97 8.39
CA PHE A 7 1.23 -12.23 7.20
C PHE A 7 0.36 -12.49 5.96
N GLU A 8 -0.88 -12.97 6.14
CA GLU A 8 -1.79 -13.17 5.02
C GLU A 8 -2.28 -11.83 4.48
N HIS A 9 -2.21 -11.66 3.16
CA HIS A 9 -2.66 -10.46 2.46
C HIS A 9 -3.99 -10.70 1.74
N GLY A 10 -4.70 -9.60 1.41
CA GLY A 10 -5.77 -9.64 0.43
C GLY A 10 -5.25 -9.87 -1.00
N GLY A 11 -6.17 -10.08 -1.96
CA GLY A 11 -5.84 -10.23 -3.37
C GLY A 11 -5.45 -11.65 -3.80
N ASN A 12 -5.57 -12.65 -2.93
CA ASN A 12 -5.27 -14.04 -3.30
C ASN A 12 -6.48 -14.73 -3.95
N ILE A 13 -6.97 -14.14 -5.06
CA ILE A 13 -8.13 -14.65 -5.79
C ILE A 13 -7.93 -16.09 -6.31
N HIS A 14 -6.68 -16.47 -6.61
CA HIS A 14 -6.37 -17.83 -7.09
C HIS A 14 -6.53 -18.88 -6.00
N ALA A 15 -6.16 -18.57 -4.75
CA ALA A 15 -6.43 -19.49 -3.63
C ALA A 15 -7.93 -19.63 -3.38
N VAL A 16 -8.67 -18.53 -3.44
CA VAL A 16 -10.12 -18.53 -3.28
C VAL A 16 -10.79 -19.29 -4.43
N ALA A 17 -10.38 -19.06 -5.67
CA ALA A 17 -10.88 -19.80 -6.83
C ALA A 17 -10.70 -21.31 -6.67
N ARG A 18 -9.53 -21.76 -6.20
CA ARG A 18 -9.29 -23.20 -5.92
C ARG A 18 -10.20 -23.76 -4.82
N LEU A 19 -10.52 -22.96 -3.80
CA LEU A 19 -11.37 -23.38 -2.68
C LEU A 19 -12.86 -23.43 -3.05
N THR A 20 -13.31 -22.53 -3.91
CA THR A 20 -14.73 -22.35 -4.24
C THR A 20 -15.12 -23.00 -5.57
N GLY A 21 -14.16 -23.34 -6.42
CA GLY A 21 -14.41 -23.78 -7.80
C GLY A 21 -14.81 -22.63 -8.76
N ALA A 22 -14.91 -21.40 -8.27
CA ALA A 22 -15.26 -20.24 -9.10
C ALA A 22 -14.07 -19.81 -9.96
N ALA A 23 -14.30 -19.33 -11.18
CA ALA A 23 -13.25 -18.70 -11.97
C ALA A 23 -12.83 -17.38 -11.34
N PRO A 24 -11.53 -17.01 -11.36
CA PRO A 24 -11.06 -15.73 -10.77
C PRO A 24 -11.84 -14.50 -11.25
N GLY A 25 -12.23 -14.45 -12.53
CA GLY A 25 -13.01 -13.33 -13.09
C GLY A 25 -14.48 -13.25 -12.63
N GLN A 26 -14.97 -14.25 -11.92
CA GLN A 26 -16.32 -14.25 -11.33
C GLN A 26 -16.33 -13.73 -9.89
N LEU A 27 -15.14 -13.51 -9.31
CA LEU A 27 -15.00 -13.02 -7.95
C LEU A 27 -14.84 -11.49 -7.93
N LEU A 28 -15.65 -10.85 -7.11
CA LEU A 28 -15.56 -9.41 -6.87
C LEU A 28 -14.61 -9.15 -5.69
N ASP A 29 -13.37 -8.79 -5.99
CA ASP A 29 -12.30 -8.70 -4.99
C ASP A 29 -12.18 -7.30 -4.38
N TYR A 30 -12.75 -7.11 -3.19
CA TYR A 30 -12.57 -5.94 -2.32
C TYR A 30 -11.41 -6.08 -1.34
N SER A 31 -10.72 -7.21 -1.32
CA SER A 31 -9.58 -7.44 -0.42
C SER A 31 -8.27 -6.81 -0.91
N ALA A 32 -8.17 -6.52 -2.23
CA ALA A 32 -7.03 -5.89 -2.88
C ALA A 32 -7.32 -4.45 -3.31
N ASN A 33 -6.50 -3.51 -2.86
CA ASN A 33 -6.66 -2.07 -3.12
C ASN A 33 -6.05 -1.69 -4.49
N ILE A 34 -6.63 -2.19 -5.58
CA ILE A 34 -6.19 -1.91 -6.94
C ILE A 34 -7.12 -0.87 -7.56
N ASN A 35 -6.56 0.03 -8.38
CA ASN A 35 -7.32 1.05 -9.10
C ASN A 35 -8.49 0.43 -9.88
N PRO A 36 -9.74 0.87 -9.64
CA PRO A 36 -10.92 0.30 -10.27
C PRO A 36 -11.01 0.53 -11.79
N LEU A 37 -10.28 1.50 -12.34
CA LEU A 37 -10.23 1.74 -13.79
C LEU A 37 -9.47 0.62 -14.53
N GLY A 38 -8.72 -0.22 -13.80
CA GLY A 38 -7.96 -1.32 -14.40
C GLY A 38 -6.77 -0.86 -15.22
N LEU A 39 -6.30 -1.72 -16.13
CA LEU A 39 -5.10 -1.49 -16.94
C LEU A 39 -5.36 -0.46 -18.03
N SER A 40 -4.56 0.64 -18.07
CA SER A 40 -4.68 1.66 -19.12
C SER A 40 -4.31 1.12 -20.51
N VAL A 41 -4.83 1.75 -21.54
CA VAL A 41 -4.52 1.40 -22.94
C VAL A 41 -3.02 1.57 -23.20
N ALA A 42 -2.44 2.69 -22.77
CA ALA A 42 -1.01 2.98 -22.95
C ALA A 42 -0.11 1.89 -22.34
N VAL A 43 -0.43 1.42 -21.11
CA VAL A 43 0.32 0.34 -20.45
C VAL A 43 0.13 -0.99 -21.20
N ARG A 44 -1.09 -1.31 -21.63
CA ARG A 44 -1.39 -2.54 -22.38
C ARG A 44 -0.59 -2.61 -23.67
N ASP A 45 -0.54 -1.50 -24.43
CA ASP A 45 0.15 -1.44 -25.69
C ASP A 45 1.67 -1.46 -25.52
N ALA A 46 2.21 -0.77 -24.50
CA ALA A 46 3.63 -0.83 -24.17
C ALA A 46 4.09 -2.26 -23.80
N VAL A 47 3.29 -2.99 -23.02
CA VAL A 47 3.59 -4.39 -22.67
C VAL A 47 3.55 -5.28 -23.90
N ARG A 48 2.57 -5.10 -24.81
CA ARG A 48 2.48 -5.86 -26.06
C ARG A 48 3.68 -5.60 -26.98
N THR A 49 4.09 -4.33 -27.10
CA THR A 49 5.24 -3.96 -27.91
C THR A 49 6.55 -4.52 -27.36
N ALA A 50 6.71 -4.54 -26.04
CA ALA A 50 7.91 -5.05 -25.37
C ALA A 50 7.93 -6.59 -25.23
N LEU A 51 6.91 -7.30 -25.71
CA LEU A 51 6.82 -8.75 -25.50
C LEU A 51 7.98 -9.51 -26.17
N ASP A 52 8.40 -9.09 -27.35
CA ASP A 52 9.48 -9.75 -28.09
C ASP A 52 10.86 -9.46 -27.48
N ASP A 53 10.99 -8.42 -26.67
CA ASP A 53 12.24 -8.03 -26.01
C ASP A 53 12.61 -8.95 -24.82
N ILE A 54 11.67 -9.83 -24.36
CA ILE A 54 11.91 -10.74 -23.22
C ILE A 54 13.01 -11.78 -23.47
N ILE A 55 13.46 -11.94 -24.71
CA ILE A 55 14.62 -12.76 -25.06
C ILE A 55 15.94 -12.17 -24.58
N HIS A 56 15.95 -10.90 -24.20
CA HIS A 56 17.10 -10.20 -23.66
C HIS A 56 16.96 -9.97 -22.16
N TYR A 57 18.09 -9.86 -21.44
CA TYR A 57 18.07 -9.37 -20.07
C TYR A 57 17.52 -7.95 -20.01
N PRO A 58 16.75 -7.60 -18.96
CA PRO A 58 16.28 -6.22 -18.80
C PRO A 58 17.45 -5.24 -18.59
N ASP A 59 17.20 -3.95 -18.90
CA ASP A 59 18.17 -2.91 -18.55
C ASP A 59 18.43 -2.88 -17.04
N ALA A 60 19.62 -3.28 -16.62
CA ALA A 60 20.02 -3.32 -15.21
C ALA A 60 20.01 -1.92 -14.55
N ALA A 61 20.27 -0.87 -15.33
CA ALA A 61 20.20 0.51 -14.85
C ALA A 61 18.77 1.04 -14.76
N ALA A 62 17.80 0.38 -15.41
CA ALA A 62 16.43 0.83 -15.58
C ALA A 62 16.35 2.32 -16.01
N ALA A 63 17.24 2.74 -16.93
CA ALA A 63 17.50 4.16 -17.22
C ALA A 63 16.25 4.90 -17.72
N ALA A 64 15.49 4.30 -18.66
CA ALA A 64 14.25 4.87 -19.17
C ALA A 64 13.20 5.01 -18.05
N LEU A 65 13.09 4.00 -17.19
CA LEU A 65 12.17 4.01 -16.05
C LEU A 65 12.58 5.07 -15.01
N LYS A 66 13.85 5.14 -14.60
CA LYS A 66 14.35 6.20 -13.70
C LYS A 66 14.10 7.59 -14.27
N SER A 67 14.29 7.79 -15.58
CA SER A 67 13.96 9.05 -16.27
C SER A 67 12.47 9.38 -16.21
N ALA A 68 11.59 8.40 -16.40
CA ALA A 68 10.14 8.59 -16.30
C ALA A 68 9.71 8.93 -14.85
N ILE A 69 10.27 8.24 -13.84
CA ILE A 69 10.03 8.54 -12.42
C ILE A 69 10.51 9.95 -12.09
N SER A 70 11.73 10.31 -12.53
CA SER A 70 12.31 11.64 -12.33
C SER A 70 11.39 12.75 -12.86
N ARG A 71 10.93 12.63 -14.10
CA ARG A 71 9.99 13.60 -14.69
C ARG A 71 8.66 13.67 -13.93
N ARG A 72 8.11 12.50 -13.58
CA ARG A 72 6.80 12.41 -12.93
C ARG A 72 6.77 13.02 -11.54
N TYR A 73 7.79 12.76 -10.74
CA TYR A 73 7.82 13.13 -9.33
C TYR A 73 8.73 14.34 -9.05
N GLY A 74 9.40 14.90 -10.06
CA GLY A 74 10.26 16.07 -9.89
C GLY A 74 11.49 15.79 -9.04
N VAL A 75 12.08 14.59 -9.13
CA VAL A 75 13.25 14.18 -8.33
C VAL A 75 14.44 13.87 -9.23
N GLN A 76 15.66 14.01 -8.70
CA GLN A 76 16.86 13.67 -9.43
C GLN A 76 16.98 12.15 -9.64
N PRO A 77 17.42 11.66 -10.82
CA PRO A 77 17.58 10.23 -11.08
C PRO A 77 18.50 9.50 -10.08
N ALA A 78 19.50 10.20 -9.54
CA ALA A 78 20.44 9.66 -8.55
C ALA A 78 19.79 9.27 -7.22
N LEU A 79 18.60 9.81 -6.91
CA LEU A 79 17.85 9.45 -5.70
C LEU A 79 17.02 8.16 -5.88
N ILE A 80 16.92 7.61 -7.13
CA ILE A 80 15.93 6.58 -7.47
C ILE A 80 16.59 5.20 -7.48
N THR A 81 16.04 4.27 -6.70
CA THR A 81 16.32 2.83 -6.78
C THR A 81 15.05 2.08 -7.15
N CYS A 82 15.07 1.38 -8.30
CA CYS A 82 13.92 0.60 -8.78
C CYS A 82 13.91 -0.81 -8.20
N GLY A 83 12.73 -1.39 -7.98
CA GLY A 83 12.55 -2.72 -7.40
C GLY A 83 11.43 -3.54 -8.05
N ASN A 84 11.52 -4.85 -7.91
CA ASN A 84 10.50 -5.83 -8.27
C ASN A 84 9.30 -5.76 -7.31
N GLY A 85 8.62 -4.61 -7.35
CA GLY A 85 7.66 -4.14 -6.37
C GLY A 85 8.33 -3.50 -5.15
N ALA A 86 7.58 -2.65 -4.45
CA ALA A 86 8.05 -1.99 -3.23
C ALA A 86 8.47 -2.99 -2.13
N ALA A 87 7.83 -4.17 -2.09
CA ALA A 87 8.13 -5.19 -1.09
C ALA A 87 9.59 -5.71 -1.20
N GLU A 88 10.11 -5.95 -2.41
CA GLU A 88 11.52 -6.34 -2.56
C GLU A 88 12.45 -5.33 -1.88
N LEU A 89 12.22 -4.05 -2.14
CA LEU A 89 13.05 -2.97 -1.60
C LEU A 89 13.02 -2.91 -0.06
N LEU A 90 11.90 -3.28 0.57
CA LEU A 90 11.81 -3.42 2.04
C LEU A 90 12.78 -4.52 2.56
N TYR A 91 12.79 -5.67 1.89
CA TYR A 91 13.68 -6.78 2.28
C TYR A 91 15.15 -6.42 2.05
N VAL A 92 15.49 -5.85 0.89
CA VAL A 92 16.86 -5.40 0.58
C VAL A 92 17.32 -4.35 1.59
N LEU A 93 16.45 -3.36 1.91
CA LEU A 93 16.74 -2.32 2.89
C LEU A 93 17.06 -2.92 4.27
N CYS A 94 16.21 -3.81 4.77
CA CYS A 94 16.41 -4.46 6.06
C CYS A 94 17.67 -5.35 6.04
N GLN A 95 17.96 -6.06 4.96
CA GLN A 95 19.15 -6.88 4.79
C GLN A 95 20.44 -6.03 4.84
N VAL A 96 20.42 -4.88 4.17
CA VAL A 96 21.57 -3.96 4.11
C VAL A 96 21.80 -3.26 5.45
N ARG A 97 20.74 -2.70 6.01
CA ARG A 97 20.81 -1.94 7.28
C ARG A 97 21.04 -2.83 8.48
N ARG A 98 20.57 -4.09 8.44
CA ARG A 98 20.64 -5.08 9.54
C ARG A 98 20.15 -4.46 10.86
N PRO A 99 18.92 -3.94 10.92
CA PRO A 99 18.44 -3.28 12.11
C PRO A 99 18.33 -4.27 13.26
N ARG A 100 18.66 -3.84 14.47
CA ARG A 100 18.40 -4.60 15.69
C ARG A 100 17.03 -4.26 16.27
N ARG A 101 16.59 -3.01 16.13
CA ARG A 101 15.31 -2.52 16.63
C ARG A 101 14.57 -1.72 15.59
N VAL A 102 13.31 -2.09 15.37
CA VAL A 102 12.41 -1.44 14.41
C VAL A 102 11.15 -0.98 15.15
N LEU A 103 10.70 0.24 14.83
CA LEU A 103 9.45 0.83 15.35
C LEU A 103 8.44 0.97 14.22
N LEU A 104 7.22 0.47 14.45
CA LEU A 104 6.08 0.54 13.52
C LEU A 104 4.92 1.29 14.18
N ALA A 105 4.27 2.20 13.46
CA ALA A 105 2.97 2.74 13.85
C ALA A 105 1.88 1.72 13.46
N ALA A 106 1.32 0.97 14.41
CA ALA A 106 0.38 -0.12 14.16
C ALA A 106 -1.06 0.26 14.57
N PRO A 107 -2.08 -0.18 13.81
CA PRO A 107 -2.02 -1.15 12.71
C PRO A 107 -1.42 -0.55 11.44
N THR A 108 -0.59 -1.34 10.72
CA THR A 108 0.02 -0.93 9.46
C THR A 108 0.33 -2.14 8.56
N PHE A 109 0.90 -1.91 7.40
CA PHE A 109 1.20 -2.96 6.41
C PHE A 109 2.22 -3.98 6.95
N SER A 110 1.83 -5.25 6.96
CA SER A 110 2.56 -6.34 7.64
C SER A 110 3.93 -6.67 7.02
N GLU A 111 4.21 -6.24 5.78
CA GLU A 111 5.52 -6.51 5.17
C GLU A 111 6.66 -5.71 5.81
N TYR A 112 6.40 -4.60 6.50
CA TYR A 112 7.43 -3.90 7.27
C TYR A 112 7.95 -4.81 8.41
N GLU A 113 7.02 -5.37 9.19
CA GLU A 113 7.36 -6.32 10.25
C GLU A 113 8.06 -7.57 9.69
N ARG A 114 7.50 -8.12 8.60
CA ARG A 114 8.01 -9.34 7.99
C ARG A 114 9.45 -9.16 7.49
N ALA A 115 9.74 -8.06 6.78
CA ALA A 115 11.09 -7.73 6.32
C ALA A 115 12.05 -7.48 7.47
N ALA A 116 11.62 -6.75 8.51
CA ALA A 116 12.42 -6.50 9.70
C ALA A 116 12.77 -7.79 10.44
N ARG A 117 11.80 -8.67 10.70
CA ARG A 117 12.01 -9.96 11.35
C ARG A 117 12.87 -10.91 10.52
N ALA A 118 12.72 -10.90 9.19
CA ALA A 118 13.58 -11.68 8.29
C ALA A 118 15.06 -11.25 8.37
N ALA A 119 15.32 -9.98 8.70
CA ALA A 119 16.65 -9.46 8.96
C ALA A 119 17.12 -9.65 10.42
N GLY A 120 16.33 -10.31 11.28
CA GLY A 120 16.67 -10.58 12.68
C GLY A 120 16.32 -9.44 13.67
N ALA A 121 15.57 -8.42 13.23
CA ALA A 121 15.21 -7.30 14.08
C ALA A 121 14.14 -7.65 15.14
N ALA A 122 14.26 -7.04 16.31
CA ALA A 122 13.17 -6.91 17.26
C ALA A 122 12.23 -5.79 16.79
N VAL A 123 10.94 -6.09 16.71
CA VAL A 123 9.90 -5.14 16.26
C VAL A 123 9.09 -4.69 17.48
N SER A 124 8.90 -3.39 17.59
CA SER A 124 8.02 -2.74 18.57
C SER A 124 6.94 -1.94 17.86
N TYR A 125 5.80 -1.78 18.53
CA TYR A 125 4.67 -1.05 17.96
C TYR A 125 4.39 0.22 18.77
N PHE A 126 4.05 1.27 18.01
CA PHE A 126 3.38 2.45 18.53
C PHE A 126 1.89 2.30 18.17
N PRO A 127 1.00 2.15 19.16
CA PRO A 127 -0.41 1.89 18.88
C PRO A 127 -1.09 3.13 18.30
N LEU A 128 -1.83 2.94 17.20
CA LEU A 128 -2.80 3.89 16.68
C LEU A 128 -4.18 3.39 17.08
N THR A 129 -4.97 4.21 17.78
CA THR A 129 -6.23 3.78 18.38
C THR A 129 -7.45 4.25 17.59
N ALA A 130 -8.56 3.51 17.69
CA ALA A 130 -9.81 3.89 17.05
C ALA A 130 -10.42 5.13 17.69
N GLU A 131 -10.19 5.35 18.98
CA GLU A 131 -10.63 6.51 19.77
C GLU A 131 -10.03 7.81 19.20
N ASP A 132 -8.77 7.76 18.75
CA ASP A 132 -8.08 8.89 18.09
C ASP A 132 -8.24 8.89 16.57
N GLY A 133 -9.15 8.03 16.04
CA GLY A 133 -9.35 7.86 14.60
C GLY A 133 -8.11 7.34 13.88
N PHE A 134 -7.27 6.57 14.57
CA PHE A 134 -5.99 6.03 14.08
C PHE A 134 -4.98 7.09 13.63
N ARG A 135 -5.05 8.29 14.18
CA ARG A 135 -4.11 9.37 13.87
C ARG A 135 -2.79 9.16 14.61
N LEU A 136 -1.69 9.47 13.92
CA LEU A 136 -0.37 9.49 14.53
C LEU A 136 -0.20 10.78 15.37
N ASP A 137 0.22 10.62 16.62
CA ASP A 137 0.81 11.71 17.39
C ASP A 137 2.32 11.74 17.09
N PRO A 138 2.83 12.73 16.35
CA PRO A 138 4.21 12.77 15.90
C PRO A 138 5.20 12.94 17.05
N ASP A 139 4.85 13.70 18.09
CA ASP A 139 5.73 13.94 19.25
C ASP A 139 5.82 12.71 20.13
N ALA A 140 4.70 12.06 20.40
CA ALA A 140 4.66 10.80 21.14
C ALA A 140 5.40 9.67 20.41
N PHE A 141 5.28 9.60 19.07
CA PHE A 141 6.03 8.64 18.26
C PHE A 141 7.53 8.95 18.27
N ALA A 142 7.90 10.22 18.13
CA ALA A 142 9.29 10.68 18.18
C ALA A 142 9.98 10.35 19.51
N ALA A 143 9.26 10.43 20.62
CA ALA A 143 9.77 10.04 21.94
C ALA A 143 10.14 8.55 22.05
N ARG A 144 9.64 7.69 21.15
CA ARG A 144 9.93 6.24 21.11
C ARG A 144 11.14 5.86 20.24
N LEU A 145 11.80 6.84 19.59
CA LEU A 145 12.90 6.58 18.65
C LEU A 145 14.26 6.30 19.29
N ALA A 146 14.40 6.48 20.60
CA ALA A 146 15.67 6.21 21.29
C ALA A 146 16.13 4.76 21.09
N GLY A 147 17.26 4.59 20.39
CA GLY A 147 17.87 3.30 20.08
C GLY A 147 17.12 2.47 19.04
N VAL A 148 16.20 3.06 18.30
CA VAL A 148 15.60 2.49 17.09
C VAL A 148 16.56 2.64 15.92
N ASP A 149 16.68 1.62 15.06
CA ASP A 149 17.52 1.67 13.86
C ASP A 149 16.72 2.08 12.62
N ILE A 150 15.45 1.62 12.53
CA ILE A 150 14.50 1.98 11.45
C ILE A 150 13.11 2.20 12.05
N ALA A 151 12.46 3.29 11.64
CA ALA A 151 11.04 3.52 11.86
C ALA A 151 10.29 3.49 10.52
N PHE A 152 9.11 2.88 10.48
CA PHE A 152 8.25 2.86 9.28
C PHE A 152 6.98 3.67 9.54
N LEU A 153 6.66 4.53 8.58
CA LEU A 153 5.40 5.27 8.48
C LEU A 153 4.74 4.94 7.15
N CYS A 154 3.48 4.55 7.16
CA CYS A 154 2.70 4.35 5.93
C CYS A 154 1.80 5.57 5.72
N ASN A 155 1.90 6.24 4.58
CA ASN A 155 1.21 7.51 4.33
C ASN A 155 0.65 7.61 2.90
N PRO A 156 -0.65 7.46 2.68
CA PRO A 156 -1.72 7.09 3.65
C PRO A 156 -1.55 5.70 4.26
N ASN A 157 -1.92 5.56 5.53
CA ASN A 157 -1.71 4.31 6.25
C ASN A 157 -2.67 3.20 5.79
N ASN A 158 -2.16 2.02 5.56
CA ASN A 158 -2.91 0.80 5.30
C ASN A 158 -2.87 -0.10 6.55
N PRO A 159 -4.00 -0.39 7.22
CA PRO A 159 -5.37 -0.41 6.67
C PRO A 159 -6.25 0.81 6.99
N THR A 160 -5.78 1.80 7.77
CA THR A 160 -6.66 2.81 8.39
C THR A 160 -7.15 3.89 7.42
N GLY A 161 -6.40 4.16 6.35
CA GLY A 161 -6.68 5.26 5.42
C GLY A 161 -6.28 6.64 5.97
N CYS A 162 -5.68 6.70 7.16
CA CYS A 162 -5.24 7.96 7.76
C CYS A 162 -4.04 8.55 7.04
N LEU A 163 -4.03 9.87 6.99
CA LEU A 163 -2.99 10.67 6.36
C LEU A 163 -2.14 11.36 7.43
N ILE A 164 -0.84 11.32 7.26
CA ILE A 164 0.14 12.08 8.03
C ILE A 164 0.51 13.32 7.22
N ARG A 165 0.41 14.50 7.79
CA ARG A 165 0.80 15.75 7.13
C ARG A 165 2.32 15.82 7.04
N ARG A 166 2.85 16.50 5.99
CA ARG A 166 4.30 16.62 5.80
C ARG A 166 5.02 17.14 7.05
N GLY A 167 4.51 18.19 7.72
CA GLY A 167 5.11 18.72 8.95
C GLY A 167 5.11 17.73 10.12
N GLU A 168 4.06 16.91 10.24
CA GLU A 168 3.99 15.83 11.23
C GLU A 168 5.05 14.74 10.93
N ALA A 169 5.19 14.35 9.67
CA ALA A 169 6.24 13.43 9.24
C ALA A 169 7.64 14.03 9.46
N GLU A 170 7.85 15.32 9.18
CA GLU A 170 9.12 16.01 9.40
C GLU A 170 9.54 16.00 10.86
N THR A 171 8.60 16.18 11.81
CA THR A 171 8.87 16.08 13.25
C THR A 171 9.49 14.72 13.59
N VAL A 172 8.93 13.62 13.06
CA VAL A 172 9.44 12.27 13.26
C VAL A 172 10.80 12.08 12.57
N ILE A 173 10.95 12.53 11.33
CA ILE A 173 12.18 12.39 10.53
C ILE A 173 13.34 13.13 11.21
N ALA A 174 13.12 14.36 11.67
CA ALA A 174 14.12 15.15 12.37
C ALA A 174 14.53 14.53 13.72
N ALA A 175 13.58 13.99 14.47
CA ALA A 175 13.86 13.27 15.71
C ALA A 175 14.65 11.98 15.45
N ALA A 176 14.31 11.23 14.42
CA ALA A 176 15.02 10.03 14.00
C ALA A 176 16.45 10.35 13.55
N ALA A 177 16.67 11.46 12.82
CA ALA A 177 18.01 11.90 12.43
C ALA A 177 18.90 12.12 13.67
N ARG A 178 18.36 12.80 14.69
CA ARG A 178 19.09 13.00 15.98
C ARG A 178 19.37 11.69 16.71
N ALA A 179 18.50 10.68 16.57
CA ALA A 179 18.66 9.35 17.17
C ALA A 179 19.53 8.39 16.32
N GLY A 180 19.97 8.79 15.11
CA GLY A 180 20.72 7.94 14.19
C GLY A 180 19.87 6.86 13.51
N ALA A 181 18.54 7.01 13.51
CA ALA A 181 17.57 6.11 12.91
C ALA A 181 17.22 6.52 11.47
N TRP A 182 16.95 5.53 10.62
CA TRP A 182 16.31 5.75 9.33
C TRP A 182 14.79 5.82 9.48
N VAL A 183 14.15 6.65 8.68
CA VAL A 183 12.68 6.69 8.54
C VAL A 183 12.30 6.29 7.13
N VAL A 184 11.50 5.26 7.01
CA VAL A 184 10.88 4.85 5.75
C VAL A 184 9.44 5.35 5.74
N VAL A 185 9.14 6.26 4.82
CA VAL A 185 7.77 6.74 4.58
C VAL A 185 7.25 6.05 3.32
N ASP A 186 6.26 5.17 3.48
CA ASP A 186 5.64 4.47 2.35
C ASP A 186 4.48 5.30 1.78
N GLU A 187 4.71 5.89 0.61
CA GLU A 187 3.74 6.72 -0.12
C GLU A 187 2.97 5.94 -1.20
N SER A 188 2.91 4.61 -1.12
CA SER A 188 2.32 3.73 -2.15
C SER A 188 0.85 4.01 -2.51
N PHE A 189 0.12 4.73 -1.67
CA PHE A 189 -1.28 5.13 -1.90
C PHE A 189 -1.46 6.63 -2.10
N LEU A 190 -0.39 7.40 -2.02
CA LEU A 190 -0.47 8.87 -2.06
C LEU A 190 -0.94 9.39 -3.42
N ASP A 191 -0.59 8.71 -4.53
CA ASP A 191 -1.00 9.10 -5.88
C ASP A 191 -2.53 9.12 -6.11
N PHE A 192 -3.32 8.49 -5.23
CA PHE A 192 -4.79 8.56 -5.27
C PHE A 192 -5.37 9.87 -4.74
N LEU A 193 -4.56 10.71 -4.09
CA LEU A 193 -5.01 11.98 -3.53
C LEU A 193 -4.89 13.11 -4.57
N PRO A 194 -5.90 13.99 -4.69
CA PRO A 194 -5.83 15.16 -5.57
C PRO A 194 -4.75 16.15 -5.14
N ASP A 195 -4.49 16.25 -3.85
CA ASP A 195 -3.53 17.14 -3.18
C ASP A 195 -2.25 16.42 -2.72
N ALA A 196 -1.88 15.31 -3.38
CA ALA A 196 -0.70 14.50 -3.05
C ALA A 196 0.60 15.32 -2.89
N ALA A 197 0.73 16.42 -3.63
CA ALA A 197 1.89 17.32 -3.56
C ALA A 197 2.07 17.99 -2.19
N ASP A 198 0.98 18.21 -1.45
CA ASP A 198 1.01 18.87 -0.15
C ASP A 198 1.41 17.90 0.99
N HIS A 199 1.27 16.61 0.74
CA HIS A 199 1.48 15.55 1.74
C HIS A 199 2.77 14.76 1.58
N THR A 200 3.32 14.72 0.36
CA THR A 200 4.56 13.95 0.10
C THR A 200 5.75 14.49 0.89
N CYS A 201 6.59 13.58 1.37
CA CYS A 201 7.86 13.89 2.03
C CYS A 201 9.02 14.16 1.06
N ARG A 202 8.81 14.09 -0.27
CA ARG A 202 9.86 14.30 -1.28
C ARG A 202 10.65 15.60 -1.11
N PRO A 203 10.04 16.76 -0.78
CA PRO A 203 10.80 17.99 -0.53
C PRO A 203 11.80 17.91 0.64
N LEU A 204 11.60 16.95 1.55
CA LEU A 204 12.44 16.76 2.73
C LEU A 204 13.71 15.95 2.43
N LEU A 205 13.81 15.26 1.28
CA LEU A 205 14.98 14.45 0.90
C LEU A 205 16.28 15.27 0.84
N ALA A 206 16.20 16.55 0.49
CA ALA A 206 17.37 17.43 0.43
C ALA A 206 17.93 17.79 1.83
N ALA A 207 17.09 17.74 2.87
CA ALA A 207 17.45 18.11 4.23
C ALA A 207 17.79 16.90 5.12
N TYR A 208 17.25 15.72 4.78
CA TYR A 208 17.30 14.54 5.66
C TYR A 208 17.83 13.31 4.92
N SER A 209 19.11 13.01 5.08
CA SER A 209 19.76 11.82 4.48
C SER A 209 19.30 10.50 5.11
N ASN A 210 18.64 10.55 6.27
CA ASN A 210 18.02 9.41 6.94
C ASN A 210 16.57 9.11 6.45
N LEU A 211 16.02 9.94 5.56
CA LEU A 211 14.69 9.74 4.97
C LEU A 211 14.77 8.82 3.75
N ILE A 212 13.90 7.83 3.73
CA ILE A 212 13.67 6.94 2.59
C ILE A 212 12.18 6.99 2.26
N ILE A 213 11.83 7.29 1.02
CA ILE A 213 10.44 7.26 0.55
C ILE A 213 10.25 6.03 -0.31
N LEU A 214 9.29 5.19 0.05
CA LEU A 214 8.93 3.99 -0.70
C LEU A 214 7.68 4.25 -1.53
N GLN A 215 7.66 3.80 -2.78
CA GLN A 215 6.53 3.98 -3.70
C GLN A 215 6.21 2.70 -4.47
N SER A 216 4.94 2.31 -4.50
CA SER A 216 4.47 1.19 -5.31
C SER A 216 3.67 1.70 -6.50
N LEU A 217 4.08 1.32 -7.71
CA LEU A 217 3.34 1.64 -8.93
C LEU A 217 2.22 0.61 -9.22
N THR A 218 2.17 -0.49 -8.44
CA THR A 218 1.26 -1.61 -8.70
C THR A 218 -0.22 -1.30 -8.41
N LYS A 219 -0.50 -0.39 -7.46
CA LYS A 219 -1.85 -0.10 -6.99
C LYS A 219 -2.54 0.92 -7.88
N PHE A 220 -1.90 2.07 -8.03
CA PHE A 220 -2.43 3.20 -8.79
C PHE A 220 -2.58 2.88 -10.28
N TYR A 221 -1.57 2.23 -10.87
CA TYR A 221 -1.57 1.88 -12.30
C TYR A 221 -2.16 0.51 -12.62
N ALA A 222 -2.75 -0.17 -11.64
CA ALA A 222 -3.41 -1.48 -11.80
C ALA A 222 -2.51 -2.57 -12.43
N ILE A 223 -1.23 -2.60 -12.07
CA ILE A 223 -0.22 -3.55 -12.58
C ILE A 223 0.39 -4.45 -11.49
N PRO A 224 -0.40 -5.02 -10.55
CA PRO A 224 0.18 -5.80 -9.44
C PRO A 224 0.92 -7.05 -9.92
N GLY A 225 0.53 -7.63 -11.04
CA GLY A 225 1.18 -8.81 -11.62
C GLY A 225 2.57 -8.54 -12.21
N LEU A 226 2.87 -7.31 -12.62
CA LEU A 226 4.17 -6.92 -13.19
C LEU A 226 5.24 -6.66 -12.10
N ARG A 227 4.82 -6.42 -10.87
CA ARG A 227 5.75 -6.20 -9.74
C ARG A 227 6.69 -5.01 -9.95
N LEU A 228 6.21 -3.78 -9.76
CA LEU A 228 6.98 -2.56 -9.94
C LEU A 228 6.84 -1.60 -8.77
N GLY A 229 7.97 -1.08 -8.28
CA GLY A 229 8.07 -0.03 -7.28
C GLY A 229 9.43 0.62 -7.30
N PHE A 230 9.59 1.65 -6.52
CA PHE A 230 10.88 2.32 -6.34
C PHE A 230 10.97 2.93 -4.95
N LEU A 231 12.17 3.25 -4.55
CA LEU A 231 12.42 4.12 -3.40
C LEU A 231 13.20 5.37 -3.84
N LEU A 232 13.07 6.40 -3.03
CA LEU A 232 13.86 7.63 -3.10
C LEU A 232 14.64 7.75 -1.80
N ALA A 233 15.95 7.93 -1.91
CA ALA A 233 16.85 8.08 -0.77
C ALA A 233 18.09 8.90 -1.14
N ASP A 234 18.91 9.21 -0.15
CA ASP A 234 20.25 9.71 -0.38
C ASP A 234 21.02 8.81 -1.35
N PRO A 235 21.78 9.34 -2.32
CA PRO A 235 22.50 8.53 -3.31
C PRO A 235 23.40 7.46 -2.69
N ALA A 236 24.05 7.74 -1.55
CA ALA A 236 24.88 6.76 -0.87
C ALA A 236 24.07 5.54 -0.35
N VAL A 237 22.83 5.77 0.09
CA VAL A 237 21.89 4.69 0.44
C VAL A 237 21.46 3.93 -0.81
N GLY A 238 21.11 4.64 -1.89
CA GLY A 238 20.73 4.06 -3.18
C GLY A 238 21.83 3.12 -3.72
N ASP A 239 23.08 3.55 -3.72
CA ASP A 239 24.22 2.78 -4.19
C ASP A 239 24.43 1.47 -3.40
N ILE A 240 24.22 1.49 -2.10
CA ILE A 240 24.32 0.29 -1.27
C ILE A 240 23.19 -0.68 -1.60
N LEU A 241 21.98 -0.20 -1.78
CA LEU A 241 20.83 -1.01 -2.15
C LEU A 241 20.97 -1.60 -3.56
N ASP A 242 21.42 -0.80 -4.54
CA ASP A 242 21.64 -1.26 -5.93
C ASP A 242 22.69 -2.36 -6.01
N ARG A 243 23.72 -2.34 -5.14
CA ARG A 243 24.71 -3.43 -5.05
C ARG A 243 24.21 -4.68 -4.32
N ALA A 244 23.17 -4.56 -3.50
CA ALA A 244 22.66 -5.67 -2.69
C ALA A 244 21.51 -6.45 -3.34
N LYS A 245 20.85 -5.87 -4.32
CA LYS A 245 19.76 -6.51 -5.07
C LYS A 245 20.27 -7.24 -6.32
N ASP A 246 19.42 -8.10 -6.90
CA ASP A 246 19.67 -8.68 -8.22
C ASP A 246 19.78 -7.56 -9.27
N PRO A 247 20.82 -7.56 -10.14
CA PRO A 247 21.00 -6.53 -11.16
C PRO A 247 19.86 -6.47 -12.17
N TRP A 248 19.13 -7.56 -12.41
CA TRP A 248 18.00 -7.65 -13.33
C TRP A 248 16.64 -7.77 -12.61
N ASN A 249 16.56 -7.28 -11.40
CA ASN A 249 15.41 -7.43 -10.52
C ASN A 249 14.09 -6.88 -11.10
N VAL A 250 14.14 -5.86 -11.96
CA VAL A 250 12.96 -5.30 -12.64
C VAL A 250 12.87 -5.83 -14.05
N ASN A 251 11.90 -6.69 -14.32
CA ASN A 251 11.74 -7.33 -15.63
C ASN A 251 11.40 -6.33 -16.74
N THR A 252 11.69 -6.71 -18.00
CA THR A 252 11.52 -5.87 -19.21
C THR A 252 10.10 -5.33 -19.33
N LEU A 253 9.08 -6.17 -19.14
CA LEU A 253 7.67 -5.76 -19.28
C LEU A 253 7.26 -4.77 -18.18
N ALA A 254 7.77 -4.94 -16.96
CA ALA A 254 7.54 -4.00 -15.87
C ALA A 254 8.19 -2.64 -16.15
N GLN A 255 9.39 -2.60 -16.72
CA GLN A 255 10.06 -1.35 -17.09
C GLN A 255 9.26 -0.62 -18.18
N ALA A 256 8.86 -1.31 -19.26
CA ALA A 256 8.06 -0.74 -20.35
C ALA A 256 6.71 -0.23 -19.84
N ALA A 257 6.01 -1.03 -19.03
CA ALA A 257 4.75 -0.66 -18.40
C ALA A 257 4.89 0.58 -17.51
N GLY A 258 5.97 0.65 -16.71
CA GLY A 258 6.25 1.77 -15.82
C GLY A 258 6.47 3.07 -16.58
N VAL A 259 7.24 3.04 -17.66
CA VAL A 259 7.47 4.21 -18.51
C VAL A 259 6.15 4.73 -19.11
N ALA A 260 5.33 3.84 -19.67
CA ALA A 260 4.03 4.19 -20.24
C ALA A 260 3.04 4.72 -19.17
N ALA A 261 2.97 4.04 -18.02
CA ALA A 261 2.09 4.40 -16.93
C ALA A 261 2.39 5.80 -16.36
N LEU A 262 3.67 6.11 -16.15
CA LEU A 262 4.12 7.40 -15.60
C LEU A 262 3.91 8.58 -16.57
N GLY A 263 3.78 8.30 -17.88
CA GLY A 263 3.46 9.28 -18.91
C GLY A 263 1.97 9.47 -19.19
N ASP A 264 1.08 8.65 -18.57
CA ASP A 264 -0.37 8.69 -18.85
C ASP A 264 -1.09 9.64 -17.87
N ASP A 265 -0.96 10.95 -18.11
CA ASP A 265 -1.59 11.99 -17.28
C ASP A 265 -3.13 11.93 -17.35
N ALA A 266 -3.71 11.52 -18.48
CA ALA A 266 -5.15 11.37 -18.62
C ALA A 266 -5.69 10.25 -17.73
N TYR A 267 -5.04 9.09 -17.73
CA TYR A 267 -5.39 7.99 -16.83
C TYR A 267 -5.27 8.39 -15.36
N ARG A 268 -4.22 9.15 -15.02
CA ARG A 268 -4.03 9.63 -13.66
C ARG A 268 -5.14 10.56 -13.21
N ALA A 269 -5.48 11.57 -14.00
CA ALA A 269 -6.55 12.50 -13.68
C ALA A 269 -7.90 11.78 -13.52
N ALA A 270 -8.23 10.89 -14.46
CA ALA A 270 -9.43 10.06 -14.39
C ALA A 270 -9.46 9.17 -13.15
N SER A 271 -8.31 8.56 -12.78
CA SER A 271 -8.20 7.69 -11.61
C SER A 271 -8.44 8.44 -10.30
N VAL A 272 -7.82 9.60 -10.13
CA VAL A 272 -8.00 10.43 -8.92
C VAL A 272 -9.47 10.85 -8.78
N ALA A 273 -10.09 11.35 -9.86
CA ALA A 273 -11.49 11.78 -9.84
C ALA A 273 -12.46 10.62 -9.55
N ALA A 274 -12.31 9.50 -10.27
CA ALA A 274 -13.18 8.34 -10.10
C ALA A 274 -13.09 7.73 -8.70
N VAL A 275 -11.86 7.59 -8.15
CA VAL A 275 -11.66 7.02 -6.82
C VAL A 275 -12.19 7.97 -5.74
N ALA A 276 -12.02 9.28 -5.88
CA ALA A 276 -12.53 10.24 -4.90
C ALA A 276 -14.07 10.17 -4.81
N ALA A 277 -14.77 10.25 -5.94
CA ALA A 277 -16.23 10.17 -5.99
C ALA A 277 -16.75 8.82 -5.46
N ALA A 278 -16.21 7.71 -5.96
CA ALA A 278 -16.64 6.37 -5.56
C ALA A 278 -16.35 6.06 -4.07
N ARG A 279 -15.29 6.65 -3.50
CA ARG A 279 -15.00 6.54 -2.07
C ARG A 279 -16.03 7.24 -1.20
N GLU A 280 -16.44 8.45 -1.56
CA GLU A 280 -17.48 9.22 -0.83
C GLU A 280 -18.81 8.47 -0.84
N GLU A 281 -19.23 7.94 -1.99
CA GLU A 281 -20.42 7.11 -2.10
C GLU A 281 -20.32 5.84 -1.25
N LEU A 282 -19.18 5.14 -1.30
CA LEU A 282 -18.97 3.93 -0.52
C LEU A 282 -19.00 4.21 0.98
N VAL A 283 -18.33 5.26 1.46
CA VAL A 283 -18.34 5.65 2.88
C VAL A 283 -19.77 5.98 3.35
N SER A 284 -20.51 6.76 2.55
CA SER A 284 -21.91 7.11 2.85
C SER A 284 -22.80 5.86 2.90
N GLY A 285 -22.65 4.95 1.93
CA GLY A 285 -23.40 3.70 1.88
C GLY A 285 -23.07 2.76 3.06
N LEU A 286 -21.80 2.66 3.45
CA LEU A 286 -21.39 1.88 4.62
C LEU A 286 -21.93 2.46 5.92
N ALA A 287 -21.92 3.79 6.09
CA ALA A 287 -22.46 4.46 7.27
C ALA A 287 -23.98 4.28 7.42
N ALA A 288 -24.70 4.04 6.33
CA ALA A 288 -26.12 3.76 6.35
C ALA A 288 -26.47 2.31 6.76
N LEU A 289 -25.49 1.39 6.77
CA LEU A 289 -25.71 0.00 7.15
C LEU A 289 -25.69 -0.15 8.68
N PRO A 290 -26.72 -0.74 9.30
CA PRO A 290 -26.72 -1.01 10.74
C PRO A 290 -25.52 -1.86 11.17
N GLY A 291 -24.80 -1.42 12.20
CA GLY A 291 -23.66 -2.14 12.75
C GLY A 291 -22.37 -2.01 11.94
N VAL A 292 -22.31 -1.13 10.94
CA VAL A 292 -21.08 -0.81 10.19
C VAL A 292 -20.66 0.62 10.49
N HIS A 293 -19.42 0.80 10.94
CA HIS A 293 -18.86 2.10 11.29
C HIS A 293 -17.59 2.35 10.45
N PRO A 294 -17.71 3.01 9.26
CA PRO A 294 -16.57 3.34 8.45
C PRO A 294 -15.73 4.44 9.10
N PHE A 295 -14.40 4.36 8.97
CA PHE A 295 -13.48 5.42 9.34
C PHE A 295 -13.22 6.37 8.17
N PRO A 296 -12.83 7.63 8.44
CA PRO A 296 -12.39 8.55 7.40
C PRO A 296 -11.27 7.93 6.56
N ALA A 297 -11.38 8.05 5.24
CA ALA A 297 -10.44 7.46 4.30
C ALA A 297 -10.06 8.47 3.21
N CYS A 298 -8.79 8.49 2.80
CA CYS A 298 -8.30 9.37 1.74
C CYS A 298 -7.78 8.62 0.50
N ALA A 299 -7.48 7.31 0.64
CA ALA A 299 -6.99 6.46 -0.45
C ALA A 299 -8.12 5.65 -1.13
N ASN A 300 -7.76 4.63 -1.87
CA ASN A 300 -8.70 3.75 -2.58
C ASN A 300 -9.20 2.56 -1.74
N PHE A 301 -9.34 2.74 -0.44
CA PHE A 301 -9.91 1.75 0.49
C PHE A 301 -10.48 2.43 1.73
N VAL A 302 -11.39 1.72 2.40
CA VAL A 302 -12.07 2.16 3.62
C VAL A 302 -11.90 1.08 4.69
N LEU A 303 -11.45 1.46 5.89
CA LEU A 303 -11.51 0.62 7.09
C LEU A 303 -12.90 0.82 7.72
N ALA A 304 -13.52 -0.26 8.17
CA ALA A 304 -14.77 -0.20 8.91
C ALA A 304 -14.75 -1.14 10.12
N ARG A 305 -15.36 -0.69 11.23
CA ARG A 305 -15.62 -1.51 12.39
C ARG A 305 -17.01 -2.10 12.31
N LEU A 306 -17.13 -3.37 12.66
CA LEU A 306 -18.38 -4.12 12.72
C LEU A 306 -18.90 -4.17 14.17
N ALA A 307 -20.20 -4.02 14.34
CA ALA A 307 -20.91 -4.33 15.59
C ALA A 307 -21.86 -5.51 15.36
N GLY A 308 -21.91 -6.43 16.31
CA GLY A 308 -22.81 -7.61 16.23
C GLY A 308 -22.29 -8.79 15.41
N THR A 309 -21.15 -8.63 14.69
CA THR A 309 -20.51 -9.73 13.95
C THR A 309 -18.98 -9.54 13.92
N THR A 310 -18.26 -10.51 13.37
CA THR A 310 -16.80 -10.44 13.21
C THR A 310 -16.39 -10.52 11.74
N ALA A 311 -15.21 -9.99 11.42
CA ALA A 311 -14.65 -10.01 10.07
C ALA A 311 -14.52 -11.43 9.48
N PRO A 312 -14.03 -12.45 10.23
CA PRO A 312 -14.01 -13.82 9.73
C PRO A 312 -15.39 -14.37 9.36
N VAL A 313 -16.42 -14.11 10.18
CA VAL A 313 -17.80 -14.55 9.93
C VAL A 313 -18.35 -13.86 8.69
N LEU A 314 -18.26 -12.54 8.63
CA LEU A 314 -18.75 -11.76 7.50
C LEU A 314 -17.99 -12.10 6.20
N ARG A 315 -16.66 -12.27 6.26
CA ARG A 315 -15.85 -12.72 5.09
C ARG A 315 -16.38 -14.02 4.51
N GLN A 316 -16.72 -14.98 5.38
CA GLN A 316 -17.24 -16.27 4.92
C GLN A 316 -18.65 -16.14 4.29
N ALA A 317 -19.50 -15.28 4.84
CA ALA A 317 -20.81 -15.00 4.29
C ALA A 317 -20.72 -14.30 2.92
N MET A 318 -19.92 -13.24 2.82
CA MET A 318 -19.69 -12.50 1.58
C MET A 318 -19.07 -13.37 0.46
N LEU A 319 -18.21 -14.32 0.84
CA LEU A 319 -17.62 -15.24 -0.14
C LEU A 319 -18.67 -16.16 -0.81
N ARG A 320 -19.77 -16.52 -0.12
CA ARG A 320 -20.88 -17.27 -0.74
C ARG A 320 -21.58 -16.46 -1.83
N ASP A 321 -21.55 -15.14 -1.71
CA ASP A 321 -22.06 -14.21 -2.73
C ASP A 321 -20.99 -13.84 -3.79
N GLY A 322 -19.82 -14.53 -3.81
CA GLY A 322 -18.71 -14.26 -4.74
C GLY A 322 -17.90 -13.00 -4.45
N ILE A 323 -18.04 -12.41 -3.26
CA ILE A 323 -17.39 -11.16 -2.87
C ILE A 323 -16.31 -11.42 -1.84
N LEU A 324 -15.08 -10.99 -2.13
CA LEU A 324 -13.95 -11.07 -1.22
C LEU A 324 -13.77 -9.75 -0.48
N ILE A 325 -13.79 -9.80 0.85
CA ILE A 325 -13.45 -8.66 1.71
C ILE A 325 -12.17 -8.93 2.48
N ARG A 326 -11.49 -7.87 2.94
CA ARG A 326 -10.28 -8.01 3.76
C ARG A 326 -10.65 -8.10 5.24
N ASP A 327 -10.46 -9.27 5.82
CA ASP A 327 -10.45 -9.48 7.26
C ASP A 327 -9.17 -8.90 7.86
N CYS A 328 -9.32 -7.93 8.78
CA CYS A 328 -8.20 -7.23 9.40
C CYS A 328 -7.79 -7.79 10.77
N SER A 329 -8.30 -8.95 11.18
CA SER A 329 -8.01 -9.56 12.48
C SER A 329 -6.54 -9.93 12.71
N ASN A 330 -5.74 -9.99 11.63
CA ASN A 330 -4.32 -10.29 11.69
C ASN A 330 -3.42 -9.03 11.72
N TYR A 331 -4.00 -7.85 11.75
CA TYR A 331 -3.21 -6.63 11.97
C TYR A 331 -2.98 -6.43 13.47
N PRO A 332 -1.73 -6.20 13.93
CA PRO A 332 -1.49 -5.77 15.30
C PRO A 332 -2.35 -4.56 15.66
N GLU A 333 -2.84 -4.50 16.88
CA GLU A 333 -3.73 -3.44 17.42
C GLU A 333 -5.15 -3.42 16.83
N LEU A 334 -5.54 -4.38 15.95
CA LEU A 334 -6.93 -4.55 15.52
C LEU A 334 -7.54 -5.85 16.07
N SER A 335 -8.81 -5.74 16.46
CA SER A 335 -9.63 -6.89 16.86
C SER A 335 -10.30 -7.54 15.63
N PRO A 336 -10.95 -8.71 15.77
CA PRO A 336 -11.75 -9.32 14.70
C PRO A 336 -12.99 -8.51 14.27
N ALA A 337 -13.21 -7.34 14.85
CA ALA A 337 -14.31 -6.47 14.45
C ALA A 337 -14.00 -5.58 13.23
N TYR A 338 -12.81 -5.67 12.64
CA TYR A 338 -12.40 -4.75 11.60
C TYR A 338 -12.29 -5.41 10.23
N ILE A 339 -12.87 -4.75 9.21
CA ILE A 339 -12.72 -5.09 7.80
C ILE A 339 -12.13 -3.91 7.03
N ARG A 340 -11.41 -4.20 5.94
CA ARG A 340 -11.02 -3.20 4.95
C ARG A 340 -11.63 -3.55 3.61
N LEU A 341 -12.20 -2.56 2.94
CA LEU A 341 -12.85 -2.66 1.64
C LEU A 341 -12.14 -1.77 0.64
N ALA A 342 -11.74 -2.30 -0.50
CA ALA A 342 -11.25 -1.48 -1.61
C ALA A 342 -12.38 -0.61 -2.17
N VAL A 343 -12.05 0.55 -2.71
CA VAL A 343 -12.98 1.38 -3.48
C VAL A 343 -13.02 0.84 -4.91
N LYS A 344 -14.23 0.56 -5.41
CA LYS A 344 -14.48 0.08 -6.78
C LYS A 344 -15.38 1.07 -7.53
N LEU A 345 -15.75 0.72 -8.77
CA LEU A 345 -16.70 1.52 -9.55
C LEU A 345 -18.10 1.51 -8.91
N PRO A 346 -18.94 2.50 -9.17
CA PRO A 346 -20.24 2.67 -8.51
C PRO A 346 -21.13 1.43 -8.51
N ASP A 347 -21.28 0.76 -9.67
CA ASP A 347 -22.11 -0.46 -9.78
C ASP A 347 -21.58 -1.60 -8.90
N GLN A 348 -20.26 -1.75 -8.83
CA GLN A 348 -19.64 -2.74 -7.98
C GLN A 348 -19.84 -2.39 -6.49
N ASN A 349 -19.67 -1.11 -6.11
CA ASN A 349 -19.90 -0.65 -4.75
C ASN A 349 -21.36 -0.83 -4.33
N ALA A 350 -22.32 -0.60 -5.22
CA ALA A 350 -23.73 -0.87 -4.98
C ALA A 350 -24.00 -2.36 -4.71
N ALA A 351 -23.39 -3.24 -5.50
CA ALA A 351 -23.46 -4.70 -5.29
C ALA A 351 -22.86 -5.13 -3.95
N LEU A 352 -21.71 -4.56 -3.57
CA LEU A 352 -21.10 -4.79 -2.25
C LEU A 352 -22.04 -4.38 -1.12
N LEU A 353 -22.59 -3.15 -1.17
CA LEU A 353 -23.46 -2.62 -0.13
C LEU A 353 -24.74 -3.45 0.03
N ALA A 354 -25.34 -3.90 -1.09
CA ALA A 354 -26.51 -4.78 -1.07
C ALA A 354 -26.17 -6.13 -0.40
N ALA A 355 -25.05 -6.75 -0.75
CA ALA A 355 -24.60 -8.00 -0.16
C ALA A 355 -24.27 -7.85 1.33
N LEU A 356 -23.62 -6.77 1.74
CA LEU A 356 -23.35 -6.46 3.15
C LEU A 356 -24.67 -6.31 3.92
N GLY A 357 -25.64 -5.53 3.38
CA GLY A 357 -26.94 -5.33 4.03
C GLY A 357 -27.74 -6.64 4.22
N LYS A 358 -27.65 -7.58 3.28
CA LYS A 358 -28.24 -8.93 3.38
C LYS A 358 -27.54 -9.73 4.49
N ASN A 359 -26.24 -9.90 4.39
CA ASN A 359 -25.48 -10.79 5.28
C ASN A 359 -25.37 -10.29 6.74
N LEU A 360 -25.53 -8.97 6.97
CA LEU A 360 -25.56 -8.41 8.32
C LEU A 360 -26.92 -8.62 9.01
N LYS A 361 -28.03 -8.75 8.25
CA LYS A 361 -29.36 -9.06 8.78
C LYS A 361 -29.48 -10.55 9.13
N ASP A 362 -28.94 -11.41 8.27
CA ASP A 362 -29.02 -12.87 8.41
C ASP A 362 -28.10 -13.41 9.52
N GLY A 363 -27.13 -12.62 9.97
CA GLY A 363 -26.15 -12.96 11.02
C GLY A 363 -26.57 -12.59 12.44
N ASN A 364 -27.77 -12.04 12.64
CA ASN A 364 -28.31 -11.77 13.99
C ASN A 364 -29.03 -13.05 14.47
N PRO A 365 -28.57 -13.74 15.56
CA PRO A 365 -29.22 -14.91 16.12
C PRO A 365 -30.58 -14.58 16.71
#